data_b545f77ca68782145262cb09d1bdcf5e
#
_entry.id   b545f77ca68782145262cb09d1bdcf5e
#
_cell.length_a   1.000
_cell.length_b   1.000
_cell.length_c   1.000
_cell.angle_alpha   90.00
_cell.angle_beta   90.00
_cell.angle_gamma   90.00
#
_symmetry.space_group_name_H-M   'P 1'
#
loop_
_entity.id
_entity.type
_entity.pdbx_description
1 polymer ?
#
loop_
_entity_poly.entity_id
_entity_poly.type
_entity_poly.pdbx_seq_one_letter_code
_entity_poly.pdbx_strand_id
1 'polypeptide(L)'
;MTALRIALAQFDFQVGAVAGNAARIAEMIAVARDEYGAHLVLFPELALSGYPPEDLLMRPSFLRDCAEGIAAVAKAATGGIVAVVGWPEAAGSVVYNAASVLRDGRVEHTYRKRELPNYAVFDERRYFDVDPDREDCVFEVQGVPVGLIICEDLWFAEPIASTVRGGAELVLVPNASPFERDKHAQRDALLAERTRESGAAIAYLNVIGGQDALVFDGASVVADGDGTVHPAAAAFTEQWLVVDYNAATRRFSPVQWMDDGDESRDALAWRCIVRGIQDYCRKNGFSDVWLGLSGGIDSSLVLALAVDALGAEHVTAVRMPSRYTAGLSNDLADEQCRALGVKMLTVPIEKPFQGYLDALADTFAGKPVDVTEENLQSRTRGAILMALSNKFGGLLLTTGNKSEYAVGYATIYGDMCGGYAPIKDLYKTEVFSLSRWRNTVGGAPVIPPAVIARPPTAELRENQKDQDSLPPYDVLDAILLRYVDQEESREEIVAAGFEAATVDKVLRLVRISEWKRHQAAPGPKVSRRAFGRERRYPITNGYRM
;
A
#
# COMPACT_ATOMS: atom_id res chain seq x y z
N MET A 1 -7.02 -39.64 -14.69
CA MET A 1 -6.08 -38.63 -15.16
C MET A 1 -5.33 -38.11 -13.95
N THR A 2 -4.02 -37.96 -14.06
CA THR A 2 -3.20 -37.34 -12.99
C THR A 2 -3.63 -35.90 -12.82
N ALA A 3 -3.78 -35.42 -11.58
CA ALA A 3 -4.12 -34.01 -11.32
C ALA A 3 -2.99 -33.10 -11.82
N LEU A 4 -3.33 -31.93 -12.38
CA LEU A 4 -2.35 -30.92 -12.75
C LEU A 4 -1.94 -30.15 -11.49
N ARG A 5 -0.69 -30.33 -11.04
CA ARG A 5 -0.14 -29.60 -9.90
C ARG A 5 0.41 -28.25 -10.32
N ILE A 6 -0.07 -27.18 -9.65
CA ILE A 6 0.24 -25.80 -9.93
C ILE A 6 0.83 -25.15 -8.69
N ALA A 7 1.96 -24.46 -8.84
CA ALA A 7 2.55 -23.61 -7.81
C ALA A 7 2.32 -22.13 -8.16
N LEU A 8 1.65 -21.40 -7.27
CA LEU A 8 1.46 -19.97 -7.37
C LEU A 8 2.47 -19.25 -6.46
N ALA A 9 3.33 -18.42 -7.04
CA ALA A 9 4.42 -17.75 -6.36
C ALA A 9 4.00 -16.38 -5.80
N GLN A 10 3.37 -16.34 -4.63
CA GLN A 10 3.01 -15.10 -3.95
C GLN A 10 4.22 -14.50 -3.25
N PHE A 11 5.02 -13.72 -3.99
CA PHE A 11 6.27 -13.13 -3.49
C PHE A 11 6.44 -11.67 -3.94
N ASP A 12 7.30 -10.92 -3.22
CA ASP A 12 7.69 -9.55 -3.57
C ASP A 12 8.83 -9.57 -4.60
N PHE A 13 8.70 -8.74 -5.65
CA PHE A 13 9.71 -8.55 -6.67
C PHE A 13 10.07 -7.06 -6.73
N GLN A 14 11.33 -6.74 -6.44
CA GLN A 14 11.76 -5.36 -6.33
C GLN A 14 11.77 -4.67 -7.70
N VAL A 15 11.11 -3.51 -7.76
CA VAL A 15 11.08 -2.69 -8.99
C VAL A 15 12.50 -2.28 -9.39
N GLY A 16 12.81 -2.49 -10.67
CA GLY A 16 14.11 -2.14 -11.27
C GLY A 16 15.23 -3.15 -11.05
N ALA A 17 15.07 -4.14 -10.16
CA ALA A 17 16.12 -5.15 -9.89
C ALA A 17 16.06 -6.33 -10.86
N VAL A 18 16.01 -6.07 -12.18
CA VAL A 18 15.74 -7.07 -13.22
C VAL A 18 16.65 -8.31 -13.10
N ALA A 19 17.95 -8.14 -12.98
CA ALA A 19 18.89 -9.25 -12.86
C ALA A 19 18.66 -10.08 -11.58
N GLY A 20 18.40 -9.41 -10.45
CA GLY A 20 18.09 -10.08 -9.17
C GLY A 20 16.76 -10.82 -9.23
N ASN A 21 15.72 -10.21 -9.79
CA ASN A 21 14.42 -10.85 -9.99
C ASN A 21 14.53 -12.06 -10.95
N ALA A 22 15.29 -11.93 -12.04
CA ALA A 22 15.52 -13.04 -12.97
C ALA A 22 16.20 -14.23 -12.30
N ALA A 23 17.24 -13.99 -11.50
CA ALA A 23 17.94 -15.04 -10.76
C ALA A 23 16.99 -15.72 -9.75
N ARG A 24 16.24 -14.92 -8.97
CA ARG A 24 15.25 -15.41 -8.00
C ARG A 24 14.15 -16.25 -8.69
N ILE A 25 13.58 -15.76 -9.80
CA ILE A 25 12.55 -16.48 -10.55
C ILE A 25 13.11 -17.83 -11.06
N ALA A 26 14.34 -17.85 -11.57
CA ALA A 26 14.97 -19.10 -12.04
C ALA A 26 15.15 -20.14 -10.91
N GLU A 27 15.60 -19.70 -9.73
CA GLU A 27 15.68 -20.54 -8.52
C GLU A 27 14.30 -21.04 -8.10
N MET A 28 13.30 -20.18 -8.10
CA MET A 28 11.92 -20.51 -7.73
C MET A 28 11.28 -21.51 -8.70
N ILE A 29 11.61 -21.47 -9.99
CA ILE A 29 11.17 -22.49 -10.97
C ILE A 29 11.75 -23.86 -10.57
N ALA A 30 13.01 -23.92 -10.17
CA ALA A 30 13.63 -25.17 -9.72
C ALA A 30 12.98 -25.69 -8.42
N VAL A 31 12.72 -24.82 -7.44
CA VAL A 31 11.99 -25.16 -6.20
C VAL A 31 10.59 -25.70 -6.51
N ALA A 32 9.83 -25.02 -7.39
CA ALA A 32 8.50 -25.47 -7.78
C ALA A 32 8.51 -26.88 -8.40
N ARG A 33 9.49 -27.16 -9.26
CA ARG A 33 9.68 -28.45 -9.91
C ARG A 33 10.14 -29.53 -8.91
N ASP A 34 11.23 -29.26 -8.18
CA ASP A 34 11.98 -30.30 -7.46
C ASP A 34 11.42 -30.56 -6.06
N GLU A 35 10.91 -29.54 -5.37
CA GLU A 35 10.39 -29.68 -4.00
C GLU A 35 8.87 -29.91 -3.99
N TYR A 36 8.12 -29.19 -4.84
CA TYR A 36 6.65 -29.29 -4.88
C TYR A 36 6.14 -30.26 -5.96
N GLY A 37 6.98 -30.71 -6.89
CA GLY A 37 6.56 -31.56 -8.00
C GLY A 37 5.55 -30.86 -8.92
N ALA A 38 5.64 -29.54 -9.04
CA ALA A 38 4.71 -28.76 -9.85
C ALA A 38 4.96 -28.99 -11.34
N HIS A 39 3.86 -29.12 -12.09
CA HIS A 39 3.88 -29.16 -13.55
C HIS A 39 3.85 -27.77 -14.16
N LEU A 40 3.27 -26.80 -13.41
CA LEU A 40 3.11 -25.41 -13.79
C LEU A 40 3.48 -24.52 -12.60
N VAL A 41 4.25 -23.45 -12.87
CA VAL A 41 4.48 -22.36 -11.90
C VAL A 41 4.03 -21.03 -12.49
N LEU A 42 3.28 -20.26 -11.72
CA LEU A 42 2.81 -18.92 -12.09
C LEU A 42 3.52 -17.87 -11.22
N PHE A 43 4.07 -16.84 -11.85
CA PHE A 43 4.62 -15.64 -11.21
C PHE A 43 3.67 -14.45 -11.42
N PRO A 44 3.71 -13.41 -10.54
CA PRO A 44 2.85 -12.24 -10.65
C PRO A 44 3.03 -11.44 -11.94
N GLU A 45 2.10 -10.54 -12.18
CA GLU A 45 2.19 -9.50 -13.22
C GLU A 45 3.49 -8.71 -13.06
N LEU A 46 4.22 -8.53 -14.18
CA LEU A 46 5.50 -7.82 -14.25
C LEU A 46 6.56 -8.28 -13.20
N ALA A 47 6.52 -9.54 -12.76
CA ALA A 47 7.44 -10.05 -11.74
C ALA A 47 8.92 -9.80 -12.08
N LEU A 48 9.29 -9.85 -13.36
CA LEU A 48 10.67 -9.65 -13.79
C LEU A 48 11.16 -8.21 -13.56
N SER A 49 10.34 -7.21 -13.83
CA SER A 49 10.66 -5.78 -13.65
C SER A 49 10.31 -5.26 -12.26
N GLY A 50 9.43 -5.97 -11.52
CA GLY A 50 8.65 -5.44 -10.40
C GLY A 50 7.53 -4.51 -10.89
N TYR A 51 6.49 -4.30 -10.06
CA TYR A 51 5.32 -3.47 -10.38
C TYR A 51 5.13 -2.35 -9.35
N PRO A 52 4.81 -1.10 -9.76
CA PRO A 52 4.82 -0.59 -11.13
C PRO A 52 6.22 -0.03 -11.52
N PRO A 53 6.75 -0.37 -12.69
CA PRO A 53 8.07 0.10 -13.13
C PRO A 53 8.09 1.56 -13.60
N GLU A 54 6.93 2.16 -13.92
CA GLU A 54 6.76 3.59 -14.21
C GLU A 54 7.72 4.10 -15.32
N ASP A 55 8.33 5.28 -15.13
CA ASP A 55 9.23 5.92 -16.08
C ASP A 55 10.52 5.11 -16.38
N LEU A 56 10.79 4.01 -15.67
CA LEU A 56 11.83 3.05 -16.08
C LEU A 56 11.53 2.46 -17.45
N LEU A 57 10.26 2.29 -17.81
CA LEU A 57 9.80 1.80 -19.12
C LEU A 57 10.16 2.74 -20.28
N MET A 58 10.44 4.02 -20.00
CA MET A 58 10.91 4.97 -21.01
C MET A 58 12.40 4.84 -21.31
N ARG A 59 13.11 3.95 -20.61
CA ARG A 59 14.55 3.75 -20.78
C ARG A 59 14.83 2.51 -21.65
N PRO A 60 15.42 2.70 -22.86
CA PRO A 60 15.73 1.55 -23.74
C PRO A 60 16.68 0.53 -23.12
N SER A 61 17.59 0.94 -22.22
CA SER A 61 18.46 0.03 -21.49
C SER A 61 17.67 -0.89 -20.57
N PHE A 62 16.70 -0.35 -19.82
CA PHE A 62 15.86 -1.13 -18.92
C PHE A 62 15.05 -2.18 -19.68
N LEU A 63 14.48 -1.83 -20.83
CA LEU A 63 13.74 -2.76 -21.67
C LEU A 63 14.64 -3.87 -22.26
N ARG A 64 15.89 -3.55 -22.63
CA ARG A 64 16.86 -4.58 -23.03
C ARG A 64 17.20 -5.52 -21.90
N ASP A 65 17.44 -4.99 -20.70
CA ASP A 65 17.73 -5.80 -19.51
C ASP A 65 16.54 -6.75 -19.20
N CYS A 66 15.30 -6.29 -19.39
CA CYS A 66 14.11 -7.15 -19.25
C CYS A 66 14.07 -8.25 -20.33
N ALA A 67 14.41 -7.93 -21.58
CA ALA A 67 14.44 -8.92 -22.66
C ALA A 67 15.55 -9.97 -22.43
N GLU A 68 16.72 -9.55 -21.96
CA GLU A 68 17.81 -10.47 -21.57
C GLU A 68 17.42 -11.31 -20.34
N GLY A 69 16.73 -10.68 -19.37
CA GLY A 69 16.23 -11.33 -18.16
C GLY A 69 15.26 -12.46 -18.45
N ILE A 70 14.22 -12.22 -19.29
CA ILE A 70 13.24 -13.28 -19.62
C ILE A 70 13.90 -14.42 -20.41
N ALA A 71 14.86 -14.12 -21.30
CA ALA A 71 15.62 -15.13 -22.00
C ALA A 71 16.53 -15.97 -21.07
N ALA A 72 17.04 -15.38 -20.00
CA ALA A 72 17.79 -16.08 -18.97
C ALA A 72 16.89 -16.98 -18.12
N VAL A 73 15.75 -16.45 -17.66
CA VAL A 73 14.74 -17.20 -16.89
C VAL A 73 14.20 -18.40 -17.68
N ALA A 74 13.98 -18.24 -18.98
CA ALA A 74 13.45 -19.31 -19.83
C ALA A 74 14.33 -20.59 -19.75
N LYS A 75 15.66 -20.43 -19.61
CA LYS A 75 16.60 -21.56 -19.49
C LYS A 75 16.39 -22.42 -18.25
N ALA A 76 15.70 -21.89 -17.21
CA ALA A 76 15.38 -22.66 -16.00
C ALA A 76 14.11 -23.51 -16.16
N ALA A 77 13.24 -23.19 -17.12
CA ALA A 77 11.99 -23.92 -17.38
C ALA A 77 12.27 -25.21 -18.15
N THR A 78 12.87 -26.19 -17.48
CA THR A 78 13.27 -27.50 -18.01
C THR A 78 12.80 -28.63 -17.10
N GLY A 79 12.95 -29.88 -17.54
CA GLY A 79 12.53 -31.05 -16.73
C GLY A 79 11.02 -31.23 -16.67
N GLY A 80 10.27 -30.75 -17.68
CA GLY A 80 8.82 -30.93 -17.80
C GLY A 80 7.96 -29.88 -17.08
N ILE A 81 8.57 -28.90 -16.37
CA ILE A 81 7.82 -27.78 -15.79
C ILE A 81 7.56 -26.69 -16.81
N VAL A 82 6.37 -26.11 -16.76
CA VAL A 82 6.00 -24.88 -17.48
C VAL A 82 6.02 -23.72 -16.51
N ALA A 83 6.62 -22.59 -16.88
CA ALA A 83 6.60 -21.38 -16.07
C ALA A 83 5.91 -20.24 -16.81
N VAL A 84 5.07 -19.47 -16.10
CA VAL A 84 4.44 -18.24 -16.62
C VAL A 84 4.99 -17.04 -15.86
N VAL A 85 5.62 -16.11 -16.59
CA VAL A 85 6.35 -14.97 -15.99
C VAL A 85 5.91 -13.66 -16.63
N GLY A 86 5.46 -12.71 -15.79
CA GLY A 86 5.10 -11.35 -16.19
C GLY A 86 6.33 -10.46 -16.39
N TRP A 87 6.37 -9.70 -17.52
CA TRP A 87 7.45 -8.80 -17.88
C TRP A 87 7.02 -7.72 -18.89
N PRO A 88 7.73 -6.57 -18.98
CA PRO A 88 7.46 -5.58 -20.02
C PRO A 88 8.14 -5.98 -21.33
N GLU A 89 7.37 -6.26 -22.38
CA GLU A 89 7.87 -6.62 -23.71
C GLU A 89 8.00 -5.38 -24.58
N ALA A 90 9.18 -5.13 -25.11
CA ALA A 90 9.41 -4.10 -26.12
C ALA A 90 9.35 -4.71 -27.53
N ALA A 91 8.47 -4.20 -28.40
CA ALA A 91 8.34 -4.58 -29.80
C ALA A 91 8.44 -3.35 -30.71
N GLY A 92 9.63 -3.08 -31.22
CA GLY A 92 9.92 -1.86 -31.99
C GLY A 92 9.81 -0.60 -31.14
N SER A 93 8.82 0.25 -31.42
CA SER A 93 8.59 1.50 -30.68
C SER A 93 7.51 1.40 -29.60
N VAL A 94 6.87 0.25 -29.46
CA VAL A 94 5.77 0.02 -28.50
C VAL A 94 6.24 -0.89 -27.37
N VAL A 95 5.59 -0.77 -26.22
CA VAL A 95 5.86 -1.59 -25.02
C VAL A 95 4.55 -2.21 -24.56
N TYR A 96 4.57 -3.50 -24.28
CA TYR A 96 3.42 -4.24 -23.79
C TYR A 96 3.63 -4.71 -22.36
N ASN A 97 2.58 -4.69 -21.55
CA ASN A 97 2.49 -5.46 -20.34
C ASN A 97 2.20 -6.91 -20.74
N ALA A 98 3.17 -7.78 -20.58
CA ALA A 98 3.14 -9.13 -21.14
C ALA A 98 3.42 -10.20 -20.08
N ALA A 99 2.98 -11.42 -20.38
CA ALA A 99 3.36 -12.62 -19.64
C ALA A 99 3.73 -13.72 -20.63
N SER A 100 4.91 -14.33 -20.43
CA SER A 100 5.42 -15.38 -21.31
C SER A 100 5.30 -16.76 -20.68
N VAL A 101 4.88 -17.73 -21.50
CA VAL A 101 4.90 -19.16 -21.19
C VAL A 101 6.28 -19.70 -21.56
N LEU A 102 6.98 -20.23 -20.59
CA LEU A 102 8.34 -20.74 -20.73
C LEU A 102 8.31 -22.27 -20.60
N ARG A 103 8.88 -22.94 -21.59
CA ARG A 103 8.98 -24.42 -21.63
C ARG A 103 10.22 -24.86 -22.36
N ASP A 104 10.83 -25.96 -21.92
CA ASP A 104 12.00 -26.60 -22.55
C ASP A 104 13.14 -25.63 -22.85
N GLY A 105 13.38 -24.70 -21.92
CA GLY A 105 14.47 -23.73 -22.00
C GLY A 105 14.22 -22.54 -22.93
N ARG A 106 13.01 -22.32 -23.41
CA ARG A 106 12.65 -21.25 -24.35
C ARG A 106 11.29 -20.60 -24.02
N VAL A 107 11.07 -19.43 -24.58
CA VAL A 107 9.75 -18.79 -24.63
C VAL A 107 8.92 -19.53 -25.69
N GLU A 108 7.76 -20.06 -25.28
CA GLU A 108 6.84 -20.77 -26.17
C GLU A 108 5.74 -19.85 -26.68
N HIS A 109 5.12 -19.09 -25.78
CA HIS A 109 4.07 -18.11 -26.08
C HIS A 109 4.31 -16.83 -25.28
N THR A 110 3.76 -15.70 -25.76
CA THR A 110 3.69 -14.45 -25.01
C THR A 110 2.31 -13.86 -25.16
N TYR A 111 1.63 -13.65 -24.04
CA TYR A 111 0.35 -12.94 -23.97
C TYR A 111 0.59 -11.48 -23.65
N ARG A 112 -0.12 -10.58 -24.31
CA ARG A 112 -0.09 -9.13 -24.09
C ARG A 112 -1.41 -8.69 -23.49
N LYS A 113 -1.34 -7.99 -22.35
CA LYS A 113 -2.51 -7.48 -21.62
C LYS A 113 -3.39 -6.63 -22.52
N ARG A 114 -4.70 -6.92 -22.52
CA ARG A 114 -5.67 -6.28 -23.41
C ARG A 114 -6.33 -5.07 -22.81
N GLU A 115 -6.60 -5.11 -21.50
CA GLU A 115 -7.25 -4.04 -20.77
C GLU A 115 -6.24 -3.36 -19.85
N LEU A 116 -5.93 -2.09 -20.18
CA LEU A 116 -4.93 -1.30 -19.44
C LEU A 116 -5.66 -0.33 -18.52
N PRO A 117 -5.58 -0.51 -17.18
CA PRO A 117 -6.21 0.39 -16.23
C PRO A 117 -5.57 1.78 -16.28
N ASN A 118 -6.41 2.82 -16.30
CA ASN A 118 -5.98 4.22 -16.33
C ASN A 118 -6.89 5.06 -15.43
N TYR A 119 -7.10 4.59 -14.22
CA TYR A 119 -7.92 5.20 -13.18
C TYR A 119 -7.30 4.95 -11.81
N ALA A 120 -7.74 5.71 -10.79
CA ALA A 120 -7.22 5.66 -9.42
C ALA A 120 -5.67 5.76 -9.39
N VAL A 121 -4.99 4.71 -8.93
CA VAL A 121 -3.52 4.66 -8.85
C VAL A 121 -2.85 4.24 -10.16
N PHE A 122 -3.61 3.75 -11.12
CA PHE A 122 -3.10 3.19 -12.36
C PHE A 122 -2.93 4.25 -13.45
N ASP A 123 -1.81 4.19 -14.15
CA ASP A 123 -1.47 5.00 -15.33
C ASP A 123 -0.88 4.11 -16.45
N GLU A 124 -1.38 2.88 -16.63
CA GLU A 124 -0.78 1.92 -17.56
C GLU A 124 -0.79 2.39 -19.01
N ARG A 125 -1.82 3.12 -19.45
CA ARG A 125 -1.89 3.69 -20.83
C ARG A 125 -0.84 4.76 -21.11
N ARG A 126 -0.12 5.25 -20.10
CA ARG A 126 1.02 6.13 -20.29
C ARG A 126 2.24 5.39 -20.81
N TYR A 127 2.35 4.11 -20.53
CA TYR A 127 3.55 3.31 -20.72
C TYR A 127 3.36 2.13 -21.66
N PHE A 128 2.18 1.55 -21.67
CA PHE A 128 1.89 0.34 -22.44
C PHE A 128 0.88 0.58 -23.55
N ASP A 129 1.07 -0.14 -24.63
CA ASP A 129 0.17 -0.19 -25.77
C ASP A 129 -0.69 -1.46 -25.70
N VAL A 130 -1.84 -1.43 -26.38
CA VAL A 130 -2.68 -2.61 -26.59
C VAL A 130 -2.30 -3.27 -27.90
N ASP A 131 -2.09 -4.59 -27.87
CA ASP A 131 -1.83 -5.34 -29.10
C ASP A 131 -3.07 -5.30 -30.01
N PRO A 132 -2.95 -4.81 -31.26
CA PRO A 132 -4.08 -4.74 -32.18
C PRO A 132 -4.66 -6.12 -32.54
N ASP A 133 -3.83 -7.17 -32.54
CA ASP A 133 -4.25 -8.52 -32.95
C ASP A 133 -5.03 -9.23 -31.84
N ARG A 134 -4.83 -8.86 -30.57
CA ARG A 134 -5.54 -9.39 -29.39
C ARG A 134 -5.61 -10.92 -29.36
N GLU A 135 -4.50 -11.58 -29.66
CA GLU A 135 -4.45 -13.03 -29.71
C GLU A 135 -4.69 -13.68 -28.34
N ASP A 136 -5.50 -14.74 -28.32
CA ASP A 136 -5.66 -15.57 -27.13
C ASP A 136 -4.40 -16.42 -26.90
N CYS A 137 -4.02 -16.58 -25.65
CA CYS A 137 -2.94 -17.48 -25.27
C CYS A 137 -3.52 -18.71 -24.57
N VAL A 138 -3.62 -19.80 -25.32
CA VAL A 138 -4.03 -21.12 -24.81
C VAL A 138 -2.92 -22.11 -25.12
N PHE A 139 -2.48 -22.83 -24.09
CA PHE A 139 -1.42 -23.84 -24.20
C PHE A 139 -1.78 -25.07 -23.37
N GLU A 140 -1.14 -26.18 -23.63
CA GLU A 140 -1.43 -27.45 -22.95
C GLU A 140 -0.40 -27.75 -21.86
N VAL A 141 -0.85 -28.18 -20.68
CA VAL A 141 0.01 -28.73 -19.61
C VAL A 141 -0.60 -30.02 -19.09
N GLN A 142 0.12 -31.12 -19.22
CA GLN A 142 -0.33 -32.47 -18.83
C GLN A 142 -1.70 -32.86 -19.44
N GLY A 143 -1.97 -32.44 -20.66
CA GLY A 143 -3.24 -32.70 -21.36
C GLY A 143 -4.39 -31.79 -20.93
N VAL A 144 -4.13 -30.75 -20.15
CA VAL A 144 -5.12 -29.73 -19.75
C VAL A 144 -4.90 -28.47 -20.57
N PRO A 145 -5.93 -27.96 -21.28
CA PRO A 145 -5.86 -26.67 -21.96
C PRO A 145 -5.90 -25.52 -20.94
N VAL A 146 -4.84 -24.74 -20.88
CA VAL A 146 -4.63 -23.63 -19.94
C VAL A 146 -4.63 -22.31 -20.68
N GLY A 147 -5.49 -21.38 -20.28
CA GLY A 147 -5.53 -20.01 -20.78
C GLY A 147 -4.74 -19.04 -19.90
N LEU A 148 -4.32 -17.93 -20.47
CA LEU A 148 -3.59 -16.87 -19.77
C LEU A 148 -4.23 -15.51 -20.08
N ILE A 149 -4.59 -14.75 -19.04
CA ILE A 149 -4.97 -13.33 -19.08
C ILE A 149 -4.29 -12.59 -17.96
N ILE A 150 -4.17 -11.25 -18.01
CA ILE A 150 -3.42 -10.48 -17.00
C ILE A 150 -4.34 -9.51 -16.27
N CYS A 151 -4.48 -9.66 -14.96
CA CYS A 151 -5.00 -8.69 -13.99
C CYS A 151 -6.31 -8.01 -14.42
N GLU A 152 -6.25 -6.79 -14.97
CA GLU A 152 -7.41 -5.99 -15.40
C GLU A 152 -8.28 -6.71 -16.43
N ASP A 153 -7.71 -7.60 -17.24
CA ASP A 153 -8.47 -8.39 -18.22
C ASP A 153 -9.63 -9.16 -17.59
N LEU A 154 -9.47 -9.60 -16.33
CA LEU A 154 -10.51 -10.34 -15.60
C LEU A 154 -11.74 -9.48 -15.25
N TRP A 155 -11.56 -8.16 -15.13
CA TRP A 155 -12.67 -7.25 -14.81
C TRP A 155 -13.64 -7.08 -15.98
N PHE A 156 -13.21 -7.44 -17.18
CA PHE A 156 -14.00 -7.42 -18.40
C PHE A 156 -14.39 -8.84 -18.82
N ALA A 157 -15.61 -9.02 -19.30
CA ALA A 157 -16.13 -10.34 -19.66
C ALA A 157 -15.43 -10.93 -20.90
N GLU A 158 -15.02 -10.09 -21.89
CA GLU A 158 -14.52 -10.55 -23.17
C GLU A 158 -13.16 -11.26 -23.13
N PRO A 159 -12.12 -10.81 -22.43
CA PRO A 159 -10.84 -11.50 -22.42
C PRO A 159 -10.94 -12.96 -21.96
N ILE A 160 -11.64 -13.23 -20.85
CA ILE A 160 -11.81 -14.61 -20.37
C ILE A 160 -12.75 -15.42 -21.31
N ALA A 161 -13.82 -14.81 -21.81
CA ALA A 161 -14.75 -15.49 -22.71
C ALA A 161 -14.08 -15.90 -24.03
N SER A 162 -13.25 -15.03 -24.60
CA SER A 162 -12.46 -15.31 -25.79
C SER A 162 -11.45 -16.45 -25.55
N THR A 163 -10.71 -16.39 -24.44
CA THR A 163 -9.75 -17.42 -24.05
C THR A 163 -10.41 -18.81 -23.88
N VAL A 164 -11.62 -18.85 -23.29
CA VAL A 164 -12.38 -20.11 -23.14
C VAL A 164 -12.92 -20.59 -24.48
N ARG A 165 -13.38 -19.70 -25.37
CA ARG A 165 -13.72 -20.08 -26.75
C ARG A 165 -12.53 -20.65 -27.53
N GLY A 166 -11.31 -20.18 -27.20
CA GLY A 166 -10.04 -20.75 -27.68
C GLY A 166 -9.71 -22.14 -27.13
N GLY A 167 -10.54 -22.68 -26.23
CA GLY A 167 -10.45 -24.03 -25.68
C GLY A 167 -9.94 -24.13 -24.24
N ALA A 168 -9.64 -23.04 -23.54
CA ALA A 168 -9.15 -23.10 -22.16
C ALA A 168 -10.19 -23.66 -21.19
N GLU A 169 -9.77 -24.56 -20.31
CA GLU A 169 -10.58 -25.11 -19.21
C GLU A 169 -10.15 -24.56 -17.85
N LEU A 170 -8.91 -24.13 -17.75
CA LEU A 170 -8.29 -23.45 -16.62
C LEU A 170 -7.70 -22.13 -17.10
N VAL A 171 -7.93 -21.03 -16.38
CA VAL A 171 -7.38 -19.72 -16.71
C VAL A 171 -6.44 -19.24 -15.60
N LEU A 172 -5.22 -18.87 -15.97
CA LEU A 172 -4.23 -18.27 -15.09
C LEU A 172 -4.35 -16.75 -15.16
N VAL A 173 -4.33 -16.10 -14.01
CA VAL A 173 -4.44 -14.64 -13.91
C VAL A 173 -3.34 -14.11 -12.97
N PRO A 174 -2.15 -13.77 -13.49
CA PRO A 174 -1.15 -13.03 -12.75
C PRO A 174 -1.59 -11.59 -12.52
N ASN A 175 -1.42 -11.09 -11.30
CA ASN A 175 -1.90 -9.77 -10.89
C ASN A 175 -0.86 -8.97 -10.11
N ALA A 176 -1.01 -7.63 -10.19
CA ALA A 176 -0.42 -6.67 -9.30
C ALA A 176 -1.51 -5.69 -8.83
N SER A 177 -2.49 -6.22 -8.11
CA SER A 177 -3.64 -5.48 -7.60
C SER A 177 -3.34 -4.97 -6.18
N PRO A 178 -3.22 -3.63 -5.97
CA PRO A 178 -2.88 -3.08 -4.67
C PRO A 178 -4.01 -3.24 -3.66
N PHE A 179 -3.62 -3.30 -2.40
CA PHE A 179 -4.54 -3.33 -1.28
C PHE A 179 -5.41 -2.07 -1.23
N GLU A 180 -6.65 -2.30 -0.96
CA GLU A 180 -7.66 -1.31 -0.61
C GLU A 180 -8.65 -2.01 0.32
N ARG A 181 -9.19 -1.28 1.30
CA ARG A 181 -10.25 -1.82 2.15
C ARG A 181 -11.40 -2.33 1.31
N ASP A 182 -11.96 -3.46 1.71
CA ASP A 182 -13.08 -4.15 1.05
C ASP A 182 -12.77 -4.74 -0.35
N LYS A 183 -11.50 -4.67 -0.81
CA LYS A 183 -11.09 -5.17 -2.14
C LYS A 183 -11.14 -6.70 -2.23
N HIS A 184 -10.87 -7.41 -1.13
CA HIS A 184 -10.95 -8.89 -1.10
C HIS A 184 -12.34 -9.37 -1.51
N ALA A 185 -13.40 -8.87 -0.86
CA ALA A 185 -14.78 -9.25 -1.19
C ALA A 185 -15.16 -8.92 -2.65
N GLN A 186 -14.61 -7.83 -3.21
CA GLN A 186 -14.84 -7.48 -4.61
C GLN A 186 -14.14 -8.45 -5.56
N ARG A 187 -12.90 -8.89 -5.25
CA ARG A 187 -12.16 -9.90 -6.04
C ARG A 187 -12.90 -11.24 -6.01
N ASP A 188 -13.34 -11.69 -4.84
CA ASP A 188 -14.06 -12.95 -4.67
C ASP A 188 -15.37 -12.96 -5.45
N ALA A 189 -16.15 -11.88 -5.38
CA ALA A 189 -17.38 -11.71 -6.14
C ALA A 189 -17.13 -11.76 -7.66
N LEU A 190 -16.08 -11.07 -8.12
CA LEU A 190 -15.67 -11.06 -9.53
C LEU A 190 -15.25 -12.46 -9.99
N LEU A 191 -14.42 -13.16 -9.23
CA LEU A 191 -13.98 -14.53 -9.54
C LEU A 191 -15.17 -15.47 -9.66
N ALA A 192 -16.08 -15.44 -8.68
CA ALA A 192 -17.30 -16.24 -8.69
C ALA A 192 -18.22 -15.92 -9.88
N GLU A 193 -18.26 -14.67 -10.33
CA GLU A 193 -19.01 -14.26 -11.53
C GLU A 193 -18.36 -14.81 -12.79
N ARG A 194 -17.07 -14.56 -13.00
CA ARG A 194 -16.33 -14.96 -14.19
C ARG A 194 -16.24 -16.47 -14.39
N THR A 195 -16.08 -17.23 -13.30
CA THR A 195 -16.09 -18.70 -13.38
C THR A 195 -17.47 -19.23 -13.75
N ARG A 196 -18.58 -18.68 -13.20
CA ARG A 196 -19.93 -19.11 -13.57
C ARG A 196 -20.28 -18.78 -15.02
N GLU A 197 -19.86 -17.60 -15.51
CA GLU A 197 -20.12 -17.17 -16.89
C GLU A 197 -19.32 -18.00 -17.90
N SER A 198 -18.06 -18.29 -17.62
CA SER A 198 -17.17 -18.98 -18.55
C SER A 198 -17.18 -20.50 -18.39
N GLY A 199 -17.53 -21.01 -17.22
CA GLY A 199 -17.40 -22.42 -16.84
C GLY A 199 -15.95 -22.88 -16.67
N ALA A 200 -14.97 -22.00 -16.79
CA ALA A 200 -13.55 -22.30 -16.56
C ALA A 200 -13.18 -22.11 -15.10
N ALA A 201 -12.25 -22.92 -14.59
CA ALA A 201 -11.62 -22.67 -13.29
C ALA A 201 -10.58 -21.56 -13.42
N ILE A 202 -10.34 -20.80 -12.34
CA ILE A 202 -9.40 -19.67 -12.34
C ILE A 202 -8.37 -19.83 -11.22
N ALA A 203 -7.09 -19.68 -11.57
CA ALA A 203 -6.00 -19.52 -10.61
C ALA A 203 -5.55 -18.05 -10.60
N TYR A 204 -5.95 -17.31 -9.56
CA TYR A 204 -5.66 -15.89 -9.37
C TYR A 204 -4.47 -15.70 -8.43
N LEU A 205 -3.36 -15.28 -8.99
CA LEU A 205 -2.14 -14.97 -8.23
C LEU A 205 -1.96 -13.47 -8.13
N ASN A 206 -1.83 -12.93 -6.93
CA ASN A 206 -1.49 -11.52 -6.70
C ASN A 206 -0.09 -11.36 -6.12
N VAL A 207 0.60 -10.30 -6.51
CA VAL A 207 1.90 -9.93 -5.94
C VAL A 207 1.73 -9.46 -4.49
N ILE A 208 2.80 -9.55 -3.70
CA ILE A 208 2.88 -9.01 -2.35
C ILE A 208 3.97 -7.94 -2.26
N GLY A 209 3.86 -7.05 -1.28
CA GLY A 209 4.92 -6.13 -0.90
C GLY A 209 4.54 -4.67 -1.02
N GLY A 210 5.32 -3.80 -0.37
CA GLY A 210 5.20 -2.34 -0.45
C GLY A 210 6.06 -1.76 -1.57
N GLN A 211 5.48 -0.86 -2.36
CA GLN A 211 6.18 -0.07 -3.35
C GLN A 211 5.69 1.38 -3.30
N ASP A 212 6.55 2.27 -2.76
CA ASP A 212 6.23 3.67 -2.50
C ASP A 212 4.96 3.83 -1.63
N ALA A 213 3.88 4.35 -2.20
CA ALA A 213 2.59 4.48 -1.51
C ALA A 213 1.67 3.27 -1.72
N LEU A 214 2.03 2.32 -2.59
CA LEU A 214 1.22 1.14 -2.83
C LEU A 214 1.68 -0.02 -1.94
N VAL A 215 0.73 -0.79 -1.45
CA VAL A 215 1.00 -2.06 -0.78
C VAL A 215 0.15 -3.13 -1.44
N PHE A 216 0.78 -4.20 -1.84
CA PHE A 216 0.13 -5.36 -2.44
C PHE A 216 -0.04 -6.43 -1.37
N ASP A 217 -1.23 -6.93 -1.26
CA ASP A 217 -1.63 -7.83 -0.18
C ASP A 217 -1.42 -9.31 -0.48
N GLY A 218 -1.15 -9.66 -1.74
CA GLY A 218 -1.24 -11.05 -2.14
C GLY A 218 -2.68 -11.52 -2.06
N ALA A 219 -3.02 -12.29 -1.01
CA ALA A 219 -4.34 -12.89 -0.82
C ALA A 219 -4.79 -13.60 -2.10
N SER A 220 -3.89 -14.40 -2.67
CA SER A 220 -4.13 -15.16 -3.89
C SER A 220 -5.20 -16.22 -3.65
N VAL A 221 -6.05 -16.46 -4.63
CA VAL A 221 -7.21 -17.36 -4.54
C VAL A 221 -7.30 -18.28 -5.75
N VAL A 222 -8.01 -19.39 -5.60
CA VAL A 222 -8.43 -20.21 -6.73
C VAL A 222 -9.96 -20.32 -6.76
N ALA A 223 -10.53 -20.41 -7.94
CA ALA A 223 -11.97 -20.55 -8.09
C ALA A 223 -12.30 -21.74 -9.00
N ASP A 224 -13.17 -22.61 -8.53
CA ASP A 224 -13.67 -23.76 -9.29
C ASP A 224 -14.56 -23.33 -10.44
N GLY A 225 -14.70 -24.16 -11.46
CA GLY A 225 -15.54 -23.86 -12.62
C GLY A 225 -17.03 -23.68 -12.31
N ASP A 226 -17.49 -24.02 -11.11
CA ASP A 226 -18.87 -23.80 -10.66
C ASP A 226 -19.08 -22.46 -9.90
N GLY A 227 -18.03 -21.68 -9.73
CA GLY A 227 -18.06 -20.39 -9.01
C GLY A 227 -17.74 -20.47 -7.52
N THR A 228 -17.31 -21.63 -7.03
CA THR A 228 -16.82 -21.75 -5.65
C THR A 228 -15.43 -21.14 -5.55
N VAL A 229 -15.27 -20.09 -4.73
CA VAL A 229 -13.99 -19.43 -4.48
C VAL A 229 -13.37 -19.98 -3.21
N HIS A 230 -12.08 -20.34 -3.29
CA HIS A 230 -11.30 -20.83 -2.16
C HIS A 230 -10.24 -19.81 -1.79
N PRO A 231 -10.33 -19.14 -0.61
CA PRO A 231 -9.23 -18.34 -0.09
C PRO A 231 -8.03 -19.26 0.11
N ALA A 232 -6.90 -18.85 -0.41
CA ALA A 232 -5.85 -19.82 -0.63
C ALA A 232 -4.52 -19.40 -0.02
N ALA A 233 -4.20 -18.10 -0.03
CA ALA A 233 -2.94 -17.60 0.48
C ALA A 233 -3.17 -16.48 1.50
N ALA A 234 -2.37 -16.50 2.58
CA ALA A 234 -2.41 -15.48 3.61
C ALA A 234 -2.06 -14.10 3.06
N ALA A 235 -2.84 -13.07 3.43
CA ALA A 235 -2.56 -11.71 3.04
C ALA A 235 -1.25 -11.20 3.68
N PHE A 236 -0.51 -10.38 2.96
CA PHE A 236 0.76 -9.76 3.37
C PHE A 236 1.89 -10.73 3.76
N THR A 237 1.80 -12.01 3.35
CA THR A 237 2.79 -13.04 3.62
C THR A 237 3.37 -13.60 2.33
N GLU A 238 4.71 -13.63 2.22
CA GLU A 238 5.38 -14.33 1.11
C GLU A 238 5.23 -15.84 1.30
N GLN A 239 4.68 -16.53 0.29
CA GLN A 239 4.46 -17.96 0.37
C GLN A 239 4.21 -18.60 -0.99
N TRP A 240 4.42 -19.91 -1.03
CA TRP A 240 3.93 -20.76 -2.09
C TRP A 240 2.49 -21.19 -1.82
N LEU A 241 1.64 -21.09 -2.82
CA LEU A 241 0.35 -21.75 -2.83
C LEU A 241 0.42 -22.89 -3.85
N VAL A 242 0.36 -24.13 -3.37
CA VAL A 242 0.41 -25.32 -4.21
C VAL A 242 -0.96 -25.98 -4.22
N VAL A 243 -1.53 -26.13 -5.42
CA VAL A 243 -2.86 -26.70 -5.64
C VAL A 243 -2.82 -27.78 -6.71
N ASP A 244 -3.68 -28.79 -6.57
CA ASP A 244 -3.91 -29.81 -7.58
C ASP A 244 -5.25 -29.53 -8.30
N TYR A 245 -5.21 -29.31 -9.61
CA TYR A 245 -6.38 -29.12 -10.45
C TYR A 245 -6.83 -30.42 -11.11
N ASN A 246 -8.12 -30.74 -10.99
CA ASN A 246 -8.74 -31.90 -11.63
C ASN A 246 -9.58 -31.41 -12.82
N ALA A 247 -9.11 -31.68 -14.05
CA ALA A 247 -9.77 -31.26 -15.27
C ALA A 247 -11.17 -31.91 -15.46
N ALA A 248 -11.38 -33.14 -15.00
CA ALA A 248 -12.66 -33.81 -15.17
C ALA A 248 -13.78 -33.19 -14.34
N THR A 249 -13.45 -32.60 -13.18
CA THR A 249 -14.40 -31.94 -12.27
C THR A 249 -14.32 -30.42 -12.32
N ARG A 250 -13.27 -29.86 -12.95
CA ARG A 250 -12.92 -28.43 -12.96
C ARG A 250 -12.78 -27.86 -11.55
N ARG A 251 -12.20 -28.62 -10.63
CA ARG A 251 -12.05 -28.25 -9.22
C ARG A 251 -10.60 -28.31 -8.78
N PHE A 252 -10.29 -27.43 -7.84
CA PHE A 252 -9.02 -27.43 -7.14
C PHE A 252 -9.10 -28.25 -5.85
N SER A 253 -8.00 -28.91 -5.54
CA SER A 253 -7.76 -29.52 -4.24
C SER A 253 -6.49 -28.92 -3.67
N PRO A 254 -6.52 -28.31 -2.47
CA PRO A 254 -5.33 -27.76 -1.87
C PRO A 254 -4.38 -28.86 -1.45
N VAL A 255 -3.09 -28.62 -1.61
CA VAL A 255 -2.06 -29.39 -0.92
C VAL A 255 -1.91 -28.85 0.51
N GLN A 256 -2.07 -27.54 0.68
CA GLN A 256 -2.09 -26.88 1.98
C GLN A 256 -2.85 -25.54 1.90
N TRP A 257 -3.92 -25.42 2.70
CA TRP A 257 -4.58 -24.13 2.92
C TRP A 257 -3.96 -23.45 4.14
N MET A 258 -3.76 -22.14 4.06
CA MET A 258 -3.32 -21.34 5.21
C MET A 258 -4.54 -20.69 5.85
N ASP A 259 -4.66 -20.78 7.17
CA ASP A 259 -5.58 -19.94 7.93
C ASP A 259 -4.97 -18.55 8.08
N ASP A 260 -5.65 -17.51 7.60
CA ASP A 260 -5.17 -16.14 7.59
C ASP A 260 -5.38 -15.44 8.95
N GLY A 261 -6.04 -16.09 9.89
CA GLY A 261 -6.34 -15.55 11.22
C GLY A 261 -7.37 -14.42 11.17
N ASP A 262 -7.09 -13.28 11.84
CA ASP A 262 -7.99 -12.13 11.87
C ASP A 262 -7.94 -11.35 10.54
N GLU A 263 -9.04 -11.45 9.77
CA GLU A 263 -9.28 -10.69 8.54
C GLU A 263 -10.17 -9.46 8.75
N SER A 264 -10.34 -9.03 10.00
CA SER A 264 -11.09 -7.82 10.27
C SER A 264 -10.48 -6.61 9.54
N ARG A 265 -11.30 -5.62 9.26
CA ARG A 265 -10.90 -4.39 8.58
C ARG A 265 -9.69 -3.71 9.22
N ASP A 266 -9.60 -3.73 10.55
CA ASP A 266 -8.50 -3.15 11.30
C ASP A 266 -7.25 -4.03 11.24
N ALA A 267 -7.37 -5.36 11.28
CA ALA A 267 -6.26 -6.29 11.13
C ALA A 267 -5.59 -6.17 9.76
N LEU A 268 -6.38 -6.11 8.69
CA LEU A 268 -5.86 -5.95 7.34
C LEU A 268 -5.18 -4.58 7.14
N ALA A 269 -5.78 -3.50 7.66
CA ALA A 269 -5.19 -2.16 7.61
C ALA A 269 -3.86 -2.10 8.39
N TRP A 270 -3.80 -2.74 9.56
CA TRP A 270 -2.57 -2.86 10.36
C TRP A 270 -1.47 -3.55 9.56
N ARG A 271 -1.75 -4.76 9.05
CA ARG A 271 -0.79 -5.55 8.27
C ARG A 271 -0.31 -4.80 7.01
N CYS A 272 -1.22 -4.08 6.34
CA CYS A 272 -0.89 -3.24 5.19
C CYS A 272 0.13 -2.15 5.57
N ILE A 273 -0.11 -1.41 6.65
CA ILE A 273 0.78 -0.33 7.08
C ILE A 273 2.13 -0.87 7.55
N VAL A 274 2.12 -1.95 8.33
CA VAL A 274 3.34 -2.64 8.78
C VAL A 274 4.18 -3.08 7.58
N ARG A 275 3.56 -3.74 6.59
CA ARG A 275 4.24 -4.16 5.36
C ARG A 275 4.79 -2.97 4.57
N GLY A 276 4.02 -1.88 4.48
CA GLY A 276 4.45 -0.63 3.85
C GLY A 276 5.72 -0.05 4.49
N ILE A 277 5.78 0.02 5.82
CA ILE A 277 6.97 0.49 6.57
C ILE A 277 8.16 -0.43 6.31
N GLN A 278 7.98 -1.75 6.46
CA GLN A 278 9.03 -2.75 6.28
C GLN A 278 9.69 -2.63 4.91
N ASP A 279 8.88 -2.65 3.86
CA ASP A 279 9.40 -2.67 2.50
C ASP A 279 9.96 -1.32 2.07
N TYR A 280 9.35 -0.20 2.51
CA TYR A 280 9.89 1.12 2.23
C TYR A 280 11.28 1.30 2.86
N CYS A 281 11.45 0.88 4.12
CA CYS A 281 12.75 0.91 4.79
C CYS A 281 13.75 -0.03 4.09
N ARG A 282 13.40 -1.29 3.90
CA ARG A 282 14.27 -2.32 3.31
C ARG A 282 14.72 -1.96 1.90
N LYS A 283 13.77 -1.56 1.03
CA LYS A 283 14.05 -1.24 -0.39
C LYS A 283 14.88 0.04 -0.57
N ASN A 284 14.83 0.97 0.41
CA ASN A 284 15.64 2.19 0.42
C ASN A 284 16.90 2.09 1.29
N GLY A 285 17.19 0.93 1.90
CA GLY A 285 18.40 0.69 2.68
C GLY A 285 18.41 1.34 4.07
N PHE A 286 17.23 1.62 4.65
CA PHE A 286 17.12 2.08 6.03
C PHE A 286 16.92 0.90 6.97
N SER A 287 17.81 0.75 7.96
CA SER A 287 17.68 -0.22 9.06
C SER A 287 16.89 0.34 10.24
N ASP A 288 17.01 1.65 10.48
CA ASP A 288 16.50 2.29 11.68
C ASP A 288 15.53 3.42 11.35
N VAL A 289 14.60 3.70 12.27
CA VAL A 289 13.63 4.78 12.13
C VAL A 289 13.59 5.68 13.37
N TRP A 290 13.26 6.94 13.13
CA TRP A 290 13.05 7.98 14.11
C TRP A 290 11.62 8.47 14.05
N LEU A 291 11.04 8.83 15.20
CA LEU A 291 9.76 9.55 15.25
C LEU A 291 9.68 10.47 16.47
N GLY A 292 8.93 11.56 16.31
CA GLY A 292 8.55 12.41 17.43
C GLY A 292 7.43 11.77 18.25
N LEU A 293 7.63 11.53 19.54
CA LEU A 293 6.61 10.97 20.42
C LEU A 293 6.08 12.06 21.36
N SER A 294 4.84 12.50 21.10
CA SER A 294 4.18 13.57 21.86
C SER A 294 3.34 13.07 23.05
N GLY A 295 3.09 11.76 23.13
CA GLY A 295 2.08 11.20 24.05
C GLY A 295 0.64 11.36 23.56
N GLY A 296 0.44 11.82 22.31
CA GLY A 296 -0.84 11.85 21.60
C GLY A 296 -1.10 10.56 20.81
N ILE A 297 -2.37 10.34 20.41
CA ILE A 297 -2.83 9.10 19.79
C ILE A 297 -2.10 8.76 18.47
N ASP A 298 -1.85 9.76 17.62
CA ASP A 298 -1.22 9.56 16.31
C ASP A 298 0.23 9.07 16.44
N SER A 299 1.04 9.78 17.23
CA SER A 299 2.43 9.39 17.47
C SER A 299 2.54 8.05 18.20
N SER A 300 1.57 7.75 19.08
CA SER A 300 1.49 6.47 19.78
C SER A 300 1.15 5.32 18.83
N LEU A 301 0.24 5.53 17.88
CA LEU A 301 -0.08 4.56 16.84
C LEU A 301 1.11 4.31 15.93
N VAL A 302 1.79 5.38 15.45
CA VAL A 302 2.97 5.26 14.58
C VAL A 302 4.11 4.52 15.29
N LEU A 303 4.32 4.76 16.60
CA LEU A 303 5.32 4.05 17.38
C LEU A 303 5.03 2.53 17.41
N ALA A 304 3.78 2.14 17.69
CA ALA A 304 3.39 0.74 17.73
C ALA A 304 3.53 0.06 16.35
N LEU A 305 3.11 0.74 15.28
CA LEU A 305 3.27 0.27 13.89
C LEU A 305 4.75 0.09 13.51
N ALA A 306 5.60 1.04 13.88
CA ALA A 306 7.04 0.98 13.60
C ALA A 306 7.72 -0.19 14.33
N VAL A 307 7.34 -0.44 15.59
CA VAL A 307 7.87 -1.57 16.37
C VAL A 307 7.41 -2.91 15.79
N ASP A 308 6.14 -3.04 15.40
CA ASP A 308 5.63 -4.26 14.77
C ASP A 308 6.27 -4.49 13.37
N ALA A 309 6.69 -3.41 12.71
CA ALA A 309 7.34 -3.50 11.40
C ALA A 309 8.83 -3.88 11.47
N LEU A 310 9.58 -3.32 12.41
CA LEU A 310 11.05 -3.36 12.38
C LEU A 310 11.68 -3.98 13.63
N GLY A 311 10.92 -4.13 14.71
CA GLY A 311 11.46 -4.46 16.04
C GLY A 311 11.81 -3.22 16.85
N ALA A 312 11.72 -3.33 18.18
CA ALA A 312 11.93 -2.19 19.10
C ALA A 312 13.36 -1.63 19.05
N GLU A 313 14.35 -2.49 18.75
CA GLU A 313 15.76 -2.16 18.62
C GLU A 313 16.06 -1.20 17.46
N HIS A 314 15.23 -1.21 16.43
CA HIS A 314 15.35 -0.37 15.23
C HIS A 314 14.52 0.92 15.30
N VAL A 315 13.84 1.17 16.42
CA VAL A 315 12.97 2.35 16.59
C VAL A 315 13.51 3.25 17.69
N THR A 316 13.70 4.53 17.39
CA THR A 316 14.04 5.54 18.41
C THR A 316 12.95 6.61 18.47
N ALA A 317 12.30 6.72 19.61
CA ALA A 317 11.34 7.78 19.91
C ALA A 317 12.06 9.03 20.44
N VAL A 318 11.59 10.21 20.03
CA VAL A 318 12.14 11.50 20.47
C VAL A 318 11.05 12.33 21.12
N ARG A 319 11.15 12.55 22.42
CA ARG A 319 10.31 13.47 23.17
C ARG A 319 10.89 14.88 23.13
N MET A 320 10.10 15.86 22.74
CA MET A 320 10.54 17.24 22.55
C MET A 320 9.61 18.22 23.30
N PRO A 321 9.70 18.26 24.65
CA PRO A 321 8.81 19.09 25.45
C PRO A 321 9.08 20.59 25.27
N SER A 322 7.98 21.37 25.37
CA SER A 322 7.98 22.83 25.51
C SER A 322 7.30 23.24 26.80
N ARG A 323 7.25 24.55 27.09
CA ARG A 323 6.50 25.12 28.22
C ARG A 323 4.99 24.78 28.21
N TYR A 324 4.45 24.41 27.07
CA TYR A 324 3.03 24.07 26.88
C TYR A 324 2.75 22.57 26.98
N THR A 325 3.79 21.74 27.04
CA THR A 325 3.63 20.29 27.08
C THR A 325 3.11 19.86 28.45
N ALA A 326 1.96 19.20 28.49
CA ALA A 326 1.39 18.67 29.72
C ALA A 326 2.26 17.57 30.32
N GLY A 327 2.36 17.53 31.66
CA GLY A 327 3.09 16.45 32.37
C GLY A 327 2.59 15.06 31.99
N LEU A 328 1.28 14.89 31.92
CA LEU A 328 0.63 13.65 31.51
C LEU A 328 1.10 13.17 30.12
N SER A 329 1.33 14.05 29.15
CA SER A 329 1.84 13.69 27.83
C SER A 329 3.23 13.06 27.90
N ASN A 330 4.09 13.59 28.76
CA ASN A 330 5.42 13.01 29.00
C ASN A 330 5.32 11.63 29.66
N ASP A 331 4.45 11.49 30.68
CA ASP A 331 4.27 10.24 31.42
C ASP A 331 3.74 9.12 30.51
N LEU A 332 2.79 9.44 29.63
CA LEU A 332 2.21 8.49 28.67
C LEU A 332 3.23 8.06 27.60
N ALA A 333 4.08 8.98 27.13
CA ALA A 333 5.17 8.64 26.23
C ALA A 333 6.20 7.69 26.90
N ASP A 334 6.55 7.94 28.17
CA ASP A 334 7.42 7.07 28.95
C ASP A 334 6.79 5.68 29.18
N GLU A 335 5.50 5.63 29.48
CA GLU A 335 4.76 4.39 29.68
C GLU A 335 4.78 3.53 28.40
N GLN A 336 4.48 4.13 27.26
CA GLN A 336 4.46 3.41 25.99
C GLN A 336 5.83 2.90 25.57
N CYS A 337 6.89 3.73 25.68
CA CYS A 337 8.25 3.29 25.37
C CYS A 337 8.70 2.13 26.25
N ARG A 338 8.34 2.13 27.54
CA ARG A 338 8.62 1.00 28.44
C ARG A 338 7.84 -0.26 28.05
N ALA A 339 6.56 -0.11 27.69
CA ALA A 339 5.74 -1.24 27.28
C ALA A 339 6.25 -1.92 26.00
N LEU A 340 6.78 -1.13 25.06
CA LEU A 340 7.30 -1.60 23.78
C LEU A 340 8.81 -1.91 23.79
N GLY A 341 9.55 -1.57 24.86
CA GLY A 341 11.00 -1.75 24.90
C GLY A 341 11.78 -0.77 24.01
N VAL A 342 11.19 0.37 23.64
CA VAL A 342 11.77 1.33 22.71
C VAL A 342 12.66 2.34 23.42
N LYS A 343 13.81 2.64 22.81
CA LYS A 343 14.70 3.72 23.25
C LYS A 343 14.04 5.08 23.06
N MET A 344 14.07 5.90 24.12
CA MET A 344 13.59 7.28 24.04
C MET A 344 14.69 8.29 24.33
N LEU A 345 14.78 9.32 23.49
CA LEU A 345 15.58 10.51 23.72
C LEU A 345 14.68 11.67 24.16
N THR A 346 15.19 12.55 25.02
CA THR A 346 14.50 13.79 25.40
C THR A 346 15.33 14.99 24.96
N VAL A 347 14.76 15.82 24.09
CA VAL A 347 15.38 17.04 23.56
C VAL A 347 14.41 18.22 23.73
N PRO A 348 14.50 18.99 24.85
CA PRO A 348 13.62 20.15 25.03
C PRO A 348 13.83 21.21 23.96
N ILE A 349 12.71 21.75 23.42
CA ILE A 349 12.77 22.75 22.35
C ILE A 349 12.90 24.19 22.85
N GLU A 350 12.85 24.41 24.13
CA GLU A 350 12.74 25.74 24.74
C GLU A 350 13.84 26.71 24.29
N LYS A 351 15.11 26.28 24.31
CA LYS A 351 16.24 27.15 23.91
C LYS A 351 16.22 27.54 22.44
N PRO A 352 16.12 26.59 21.47
CA PRO A 352 16.06 26.96 20.07
C PRO A 352 14.78 27.75 19.73
N PHE A 353 13.64 27.42 20.34
CA PHE A 353 12.40 28.18 20.15
C PHE A 353 12.54 29.63 20.64
N GLN A 354 13.09 29.85 21.85
CA GLN A 354 13.35 31.19 22.37
C GLN A 354 14.35 31.97 21.47
N GLY A 355 15.37 31.29 20.96
CA GLY A 355 16.31 31.89 19.99
C GLY A 355 15.63 32.41 18.71
N TYR A 356 14.62 31.74 18.19
CA TYR A 356 13.80 32.25 17.07
C TYR A 356 13.00 33.49 17.49
N LEU A 357 12.37 33.48 18.66
CA LEU A 357 11.60 34.61 19.16
C LEU A 357 12.49 35.83 19.36
N ASP A 358 13.68 35.67 19.96
CA ASP A 358 14.64 36.73 20.18
C ASP A 358 15.16 37.32 18.84
N ALA A 359 15.48 36.47 17.87
CA ALA A 359 15.96 36.89 16.56
C ALA A 359 14.91 37.67 15.74
N LEU A 360 13.62 37.41 15.98
CA LEU A 360 12.51 38.04 15.26
C LEU A 360 11.84 39.17 16.07
N ALA A 361 12.26 39.43 17.29
CA ALA A 361 11.59 40.36 18.21
C ALA A 361 11.37 41.76 17.61
N ASP A 362 12.40 42.34 17.01
CA ASP A 362 12.31 43.67 16.39
C ASP A 362 11.40 43.66 15.16
N THR A 363 11.45 42.58 14.37
CA THR A 363 10.62 42.43 13.14
C THR A 363 9.15 42.26 13.48
N PHE A 364 8.84 41.59 14.58
CA PHE A 364 7.48 41.31 15.04
C PHE A 364 6.94 42.38 16.00
N ALA A 365 7.71 43.42 16.26
CA ALA A 365 7.29 44.49 17.18
C ALA A 365 5.91 45.06 16.82
N GLY A 366 5.00 45.08 17.80
CA GLY A 366 3.62 45.59 17.62
C GLY A 366 2.66 44.59 16.94
N LYS A 367 3.08 43.35 16.63
CA LYS A 367 2.18 42.28 16.19
C LYS A 367 1.76 41.43 17.36
N PRO A 368 0.50 40.95 17.42
CA PRO A 368 0.07 40.00 18.45
C PRO A 368 0.70 38.63 18.21
N VAL A 369 0.84 37.84 19.26
CA VAL A 369 1.16 36.40 19.18
C VAL A 369 0.00 35.68 18.49
N ASP A 370 0.32 34.82 17.50
CA ASP A 370 -0.68 34.08 16.72
C ASP A 370 -0.17 32.67 16.33
N VAL A 371 -0.73 32.09 15.28
CA VAL A 371 -0.32 30.79 14.74
C VAL A 371 1.16 30.75 14.28
N THR A 372 1.83 31.89 14.16
CA THR A 372 3.24 31.96 13.77
C THR A 372 4.12 31.31 14.82
N GLU A 373 3.90 31.64 16.10
CA GLU A 373 4.66 31.09 17.22
C GLU A 373 4.35 29.60 17.44
N GLU A 374 3.11 29.17 17.21
CA GLU A 374 2.74 27.75 17.20
C GLU A 374 3.53 26.99 16.11
N ASN A 375 3.57 27.55 14.90
CA ASN A 375 4.31 26.97 13.78
C ASN A 375 5.83 26.95 13.99
N LEU A 376 6.40 27.94 14.67
CA LEU A 376 7.82 27.95 15.04
C LEU A 376 8.18 26.79 15.96
N GLN A 377 7.33 26.46 16.93
CA GLN A 377 7.56 25.28 17.79
C GLN A 377 7.54 23.97 16.97
N SER A 378 6.54 23.82 16.08
CA SER A 378 6.43 22.64 15.21
C SER A 378 7.67 22.50 14.32
N ARG A 379 8.14 23.59 13.68
CA ARG A 379 9.34 23.60 12.83
C ARG A 379 10.62 23.35 13.63
N THR A 380 10.71 23.84 14.86
CA THR A 380 11.83 23.54 15.77
C THR A 380 11.94 22.03 16.02
N ARG A 381 10.80 21.36 16.26
CA ARG A 381 10.75 19.90 16.40
C ARG A 381 11.17 19.19 15.12
N GLY A 382 10.66 19.62 13.98
CA GLY A 382 11.05 19.08 12.67
C GLY A 382 12.56 19.20 12.40
N ALA A 383 13.15 20.36 12.67
CA ALA A 383 14.58 20.58 12.52
C ALA A 383 15.43 19.67 13.43
N ILE A 384 15.03 19.48 14.68
CA ILE A 384 15.71 18.57 15.61
C ILE A 384 15.63 17.12 15.11
N LEU A 385 14.46 16.66 14.71
CA LEU A 385 14.26 15.30 14.22
C LEU A 385 15.09 15.02 12.96
N MET A 386 15.11 15.96 12.01
CA MET A 386 15.94 15.82 10.82
C MET A 386 17.44 15.85 11.13
N ALA A 387 17.86 16.67 12.09
CA ALA A 387 19.25 16.68 12.52
C ALA A 387 19.70 15.34 13.13
N LEU A 388 18.82 14.70 13.91
CA LEU A 388 19.07 13.36 14.46
C LEU A 388 19.13 12.30 13.36
N SER A 389 18.14 12.29 12.46
CA SER A 389 18.11 11.40 11.29
C SER A 389 19.38 11.55 10.44
N ASN A 390 19.78 12.77 10.13
CA ASN A 390 20.99 13.02 9.32
C ASN A 390 22.29 12.63 10.05
N LYS A 391 22.36 12.84 11.36
CA LYS A 391 23.58 12.59 12.14
C LYS A 391 23.83 11.12 12.42
N PHE A 392 22.76 10.38 12.69
CA PHE A 392 22.84 8.97 13.11
C PHE A 392 22.38 7.99 12.04
N GLY A 393 21.88 8.46 10.91
CA GLY A 393 21.19 7.64 9.93
C GLY A 393 19.74 7.35 10.35
N GLY A 394 19.05 6.54 9.55
CA GLY A 394 17.67 6.14 9.79
C GLY A 394 16.63 7.09 9.17
N LEU A 395 15.46 6.57 8.91
CA LEU A 395 14.34 7.28 8.29
C LEU A 395 13.49 7.97 9.34
N LEU A 396 13.15 9.24 9.14
CA LEU A 396 12.18 9.93 9.99
C LEU A 396 10.75 9.59 9.53
N LEU A 397 9.94 9.03 10.45
CA LEU A 397 8.51 8.79 10.24
C LEU A 397 7.70 10.00 10.70
N THR A 398 6.71 10.44 9.89
CA THR A 398 5.75 11.47 10.29
C THR A 398 4.54 10.85 10.96
N THR A 399 3.80 11.64 11.72
CA THR A 399 2.65 11.17 12.49
C THR A 399 1.32 11.80 12.10
N GLY A 400 1.28 12.55 10.97
CA GLY A 400 0.07 13.16 10.45
C GLY A 400 -0.90 12.12 9.86
N ASN A 401 -2.20 12.29 10.11
CA ASN A 401 -3.29 11.43 9.63
C ASN A 401 -4.06 12.09 8.47
N LYS A 402 -4.96 11.32 7.82
CA LYS A 402 -5.74 11.75 6.65
C LYS A 402 -6.61 12.97 6.94
N SER A 403 -7.25 13.03 8.11
CA SER A 403 -8.13 14.14 8.50
C SER A 403 -7.35 15.45 8.62
N GLU A 404 -6.18 15.42 9.24
CA GLU A 404 -5.29 16.58 9.39
C GLU A 404 -4.76 17.04 8.03
N TYR A 405 -4.27 16.13 7.18
CA TYR A 405 -3.84 16.44 5.81
C TYR A 405 -4.99 16.99 4.95
N ALA A 406 -6.21 16.47 5.11
CA ALA A 406 -7.36 16.94 4.36
C ALA A 406 -7.64 18.41 4.60
N VAL A 407 -7.73 18.84 5.86
CA VAL A 407 -8.10 20.20 6.24
C VAL A 407 -6.90 21.13 6.42
N GLY A 408 -5.67 20.60 6.26
CA GLY A 408 -4.43 21.37 6.42
C GLY A 408 -4.09 21.72 7.87
N TYR A 409 -4.61 20.98 8.82
CA TYR A 409 -4.24 21.09 10.24
C TYR A 409 -2.88 20.43 10.47
N ALA A 410 -1.88 20.98 9.80
CA ALA A 410 -0.52 20.49 9.76
C ALA A 410 0.44 21.64 9.43
N THR A 411 1.66 21.60 9.94
CA THR A 411 2.69 22.61 9.73
C THR A 411 3.75 22.09 8.76
N ILE A 412 3.88 22.77 7.61
CA ILE A 412 4.94 22.48 6.65
C ILE A 412 6.31 22.70 7.31
N TYR A 413 7.21 21.72 7.10
CA TYR A 413 8.54 21.64 7.72
C TYR A 413 8.51 21.47 9.24
N GLY A 414 7.34 21.22 9.83
CA GLY A 414 7.13 20.91 11.24
C GLY A 414 6.74 19.45 11.42
N ASP A 415 5.51 19.18 11.80
CA ASP A 415 4.93 17.84 11.98
C ASP A 415 4.80 17.04 10.67
N MET A 416 4.82 17.74 9.51
CA MET A 416 4.89 17.09 8.19
C MET A 416 6.30 16.64 7.80
N CYS A 417 7.33 16.93 8.63
CA CYS A 417 8.72 16.64 8.32
C CYS A 417 9.01 15.14 8.48
N GLY A 418 9.53 14.51 7.43
CA GLY A 418 9.90 13.10 7.44
C GLY A 418 9.92 12.48 6.04
N GLY A 419 10.41 11.25 5.95
CA GLY A 419 10.56 10.52 4.69
C GLY A 419 9.44 9.52 4.39
N TYR A 420 8.63 9.14 5.41
CA TYR A 420 7.47 8.27 5.24
C TYR A 420 6.37 8.61 6.25
N ALA A 421 5.14 8.53 5.83
CA ALA A 421 3.96 8.92 6.60
C ALA A 421 3.00 7.72 6.81
N PRO A 422 3.25 6.87 7.82
CA PRO A 422 2.55 5.58 7.98
C PRO A 422 1.03 5.66 8.05
N ILE A 423 0.50 6.70 8.70
CA ILE A 423 -0.94 6.88 8.93
C ILE A 423 -1.57 7.97 8.06
N LYS A 424 -0.88 8.39 6.99
CA LYS A 424 -1.33 9.45 6.07
C LYS A 424 -2.72 9.20 5.48
N ASP A 425 -3.09 7.94 5.30
CA ASP A 425 -4.36 7.54 4.68
C ASP A 425 -5.37 6.94 5.67
N LEU A 426 -5.18 7.18 6.97
CA LEU A 426 -6.15 6.86 8.02
C LEU A 426 -6.87 8.12 8.51
N TYR A 427 -8.20 8.11 8.52
CA TYR A 427 -8.98 9.13 9.21
C TYR A 427 -8.74 9.08 10.73
N LYS A 428 -8.94 10.18 11.43
CA LYS A 428 -8.72 10.25 12.89
C LYS A 428 -9.55 9.21 13.66
N THR A 429 -10.79 8.99 13.25
CA THR A 429 -11.66 7.96 13.80
C THR A 429 -11.09 6.55 13.62
N GLU A 430 -10.41 6.31 12.49
CA GLU A 430 -9.72 5.05 12.19
C GLU A 430 -8.42 4.89 12.99
N VAL A 431 -7.69 5.99 13.25
CA VAL A 431 -6.55 6.00 14.17
C VAL A 431 -6.96 5.50 15.55
N PHE A 432 -8.11 5.95 16.05
CA PHE A 432 -8.66 5.46 17.32
C PHE A 432 -9.10 4.00 17.25
N SER A 433 -9.76 3.58 16.16
CA SER A 433 -10.18 2.19 15.98
C SER A 433 -8.98 1.25 15.97
N LEU A 434 -7.99 1.58 15.16
CA LEU A 434 -6.78 0.78 14.98
C LEU A 434 -5.95 0.69 16.28
N SER A 435 -5.91 1.78 17.05
CA SER A 435 -5.24 1.79 18.37
C SER A 435 -5.95 0.88 19.39
N ARG A 436 -7.28 0.87 19.39
CA ARG A 436 -8.08 -0.05 20.22
C ARG A 436 -7.88 -1.50 19.79
N TRP A 437 -7.95 -1.77 18.49
CA TRP A 437 -7.73 -3.11 17.95
C TRP A 437 -6.34 -3.64 18.32
N ARG A 438 -5.28 -2.85 18.15
CA ARG A 438 -3.91 -3.29 18.48
C ARG A 438 -3.76 -3.68 19.95
N ASN A 439 -4.48 -3.02 20.85
CA ASN A 439 -4.48 -3.36 22.26
C ASN A 439 -5.26 -4.64 22.60
N THR A 440 -6.01 -5.22 21.66
CA THR A 440 -6.65 -6.54 21.83
C THR A 440 -5.75 -7.69 21.36
N VAL A 441 -4.69 -7.38 20.62
CA VAL A 441 -3.75 -8.37 20.07
C VAL A 441 -2.50 -8.45 20.95
N GLY A 442 -2.04 -9.68 21.25
CA GLY A 442 -0.76 -9.89 21.94
C GLY A 442 -0.79 -9.79 23.47
N GLY A 443 -1.97 -9.73 24.08
CA GLY A 443 -2.19 -9.88 25.53
C GLY A 443 -2.17 -8.57 26.32
N ALA A 444 -1.06 -7.83 26.40
CA ALA A 444 -0.99 -6.57 27.14
C ALA A 444 -1.14 -5.34 26.21
N PRO A 445 -1.87 -4.29 26.65
CA PRO A 445 -1.95 -3.05 25.88
C PRO A 445 -0.58 -2.43 25.65
N VAL A 446 -0.27 -2.08 24.40
CA VAL A 446 1.00 -1.41 24.02
C VAL A 446 0.81 0.10 23.79
N ILE A 447 -0.43 0.55 23.59
CA ILE A 447 -0.80 1.97 23.57
C ILE A 447 -1.54 2.25 24.88
N PRO A 448 -1.04 3.15 25.74
CA PRO A 448 -1.67 3.40 27.05
C PRO A 448 -3.16 3.74 26.91
N PRO A 449 -4.07 3.11 27.65
CA PRO A 449 -5.51 3.37 27.55
C PRO A 449 -5.87 4.86 27.72
N ALA A 450 -5.12 5.59 28.54
CA ALA A 450 -5.30 7.03 28.74
C ALA A 450 -5.01 7.86 27.48
N VAL A 451 -4.13 7.40 26.59
CA VAL A 451 -3.90 8.03 25.27
C VAL A 451 -5.15 7.91 24.41
N ILE A 452 -5.80 6.74 24.41
CA ILE A 452 -7.01 6.48 23.61
C ILE A 452 -8.22 7.24 24.16
N ALA A 453 -8.32 7.39 25.49
CA ALA A 453 -9.45 8.08 26.14
C ALA A 453 -9.35 9.61 26.08
N ARG A 454 -8.17 10.15 25.84
CA ARG A 454 -7.88 11.58 25.89
C ARG A 454 -8.36 12.31 24.62
N PRO A 455 -8.96 13.51 24.73
CA PRO A 455 -9.24 14.37 23.59
C PRO A 455 -7.94 14.78 22.86
N PRO A 456 -7.93 14.81 21.51
CA PRO A 456 -6.76 15.25 20.73
C PRO A 456 -6.43 16.72 20.97
N THR A 457 -5.13 17.03 21.06
CA THR A 457 -4.59 18.39 21.19
C THR A 457 -3.17 18.47 20.65
N ALA A 458 -2.83 19.58 19.98
CA ALA A 458 -1.47 19.84 19.49
C ALA A 458 -0.50 20.36 20.56
N GLU A 459 -0.97 20.82 21.72
CA GLU A 459 -0.16 21.38 22.84
C GLU A 459 0.85 22.46 22.41
N LEU A 460 0.46 23.35 21.51
CA LEU A 460 1.29 24.47 21.02
C LEU A 460 0.97 25.80 21.75
N ARG A 461 -0.15 25.83 22.47
CA ARG A 461 -0.58 26.94 23.35
C ARG A 461 -1.36 26.40 24.54
N GLU A 462 -1.62 27.28 25.52
CA GLU A 462 -2.35 26.91 26.74
C GLU A 462 -3.78 26.45 26.43
N ASN A 463 -4.21 25.36 27.06
CA ASN A 463 -5.57 24.78 26.97
C ASN A 463 -6.08 24.51 25.54
N GLN A 464 -5.18 24.32 24.59
CA GLN A 464 -5.52 24.05 23.20
C GLN A 464 -6.30 22.74 23.03
N LYS A 465 -7.31 22.79 22.14
CA LYS A 465 -8.04 21.61 21.66
C LYS A 465 -8.18 21.71 20.15
N ASP A 466 -8.12 20.59 19.43
CA ASP A 466 -8.31 20.57 17.98
C ASP A 466 -9.69 21.11 17.58
N GLN A 467 -10.69 20.87 18.43
CA GLN A 467 -12.06 21.37 18.27
C GLN A 467 -12.21 22.90 18.36
N ASP A 468 -11.18 23.63 18.81
CA ASP A 468 -11.18 25.09 18.74
C ASP A 468 -11.20 25.57 17.27
N SER A 469 -10.69 24.76 16.36
CA SER A 469 -10.55 25.08 14.94
C SER A 469 -11.34 24.15 14.02
N LEU A 470 -11.56 22.91 14.40
CA LEU A 470 -12.16 21.85 13.61
C LEU A 470 -13.52 21.41 14.19
N PRO A 471 -14.44 20.88 13.37
CA PRO A 471 -15.58 20.12 13.88
C PRO A 471 -15.11 18.89 14.68
N PRO A 472 -15.97 18.29 15.51
CA PRO A 472 -15.69 16.97 16.10
C PRO A 472 -15.29 15.96 15.02
N TYR A 473 -14.30 15.10 15.33
CA TYR A 473 -13.72 14.22 14.31
C TYR A 473 -14.69 13.20 13.71
N ASP A 474 -15.69 12.77 14.46
CA ASP A 474 -16.77 11.92 13.94
C ASP A 474 -17.58 12.61 12.83
N VAL A 475 -17.85 13.91 12.97
CA VAL A 475 -18.50 14.73 11.94
C VAL A 475 -17.55 15.06 10.80
N LEU A 476 -16.33 15.49 11.13
CA LEU A 476 -15.31 15.85 10.14
C LEU A 476 -15.00 14.68 9.20
N ASP A 477 -14.68 13.51 9.76
CA ASP A 477 -14.31 12.33 9.00
C ASP A 477 -15.46 11.79 8.16
N ALA A 478 -16.70 11.86 8.67
CA ALA A 478 -17.88 11.47 7.92
C ALA A 478 -18.12 12.38 6.69
N ILE A 479 -17.88 13.69 6.81
CA ILE A 479 -17.93 14.62 5.67
C ILE A 479 -16.79 14.33 4.70
N LEU A 480 -15.56 14.13 5.22
CA LEU A 480 -14.39 13.87 4.39
C LEU A 480 -14.52 12.53 3.63
N LEU A 481 -15.05 11.48 4.25
CA LEU A 481 -15.30 10.19 3.60
C LEU A 481 -16.22 10.37 2.38
N ARG A 482 -17.32 11.10 2.54
CA ARG A 482 -18.26 11.39 1.44
C ARG A 482 -17.61 12.23 0.34
N TYR A 483 -16.93 13.31 0.75
CA TYR A 483 -16.35 14.25 -0.21
C TYR A 483 -15.11 13.73 -0.92
N VAL A 484 -14.21 13.04 -0.20
CA VAL A 484 -12.89 12.60 -0.74
C VAL A 484 -12.98 11.20 -1.34
N ASP A 485 -13.55 10.21 -0.60
CA ASP A 485 -13.55 8.81 -1.03
C ASP A 485 -14.75 8.47 -1.93
N GLN A 486 -15.92 9.12 -1.73
CA GLN A 486 -17.15 8.88 -2.49
C GLN A 486 -17.42 9.95 -3.56
N GLU A 487 -16.66 11.05 -3.57
CA GLU A 487 -16.78 12.17 -4.51
C GLU A 487 -18.16 12.85 -4.52
N GLU A 488 -18.87 12.76 -3.40
CA GLU A 488 -20.18 13.41 -3.26
C GLU A 488 -20.07 14.95 -3.33
N SER A 489 -21.08 15.54 -3.93
CA SER A 489 -21.23 17.00 -3.99
C SER A 489 -21.62 17.57 -2.62
N ARG A 490 -21.46 18.90 -2.46
CA ARG A 490 -21.91 19.62 -1.28
C ARG A 490 -23.39 19.37 -0.97
N GLU A 491 -24.23 19.37 -2.00
CA GLU A 491 -25.68 19.18 -1.90
C GLU A 491 -26.04 17.79 -1.41
N GLU A 492 -25.36 16.76 -1.89
CA GLU A 492 -25.55 15.37 -1.46
C GLU A 492 -25.14 15.18 0.00
N ILE A 493 -24.01 15.79 0.42
CA ILE A 493 -23.55 15.74 1.81
C ILE A 493 -24.55 16.42 2.76
N VAL A 494 -25.04 17.61 2.38
CA VAL A 494 -26.07 18.32 3.17
C VAL A 494 -27.37 17.52 3.21
N ALA A 495 -27.81 16.95 2.09
CA ALA A 495 -29.00 16.09 2.03
C ALA A 495 -28.88 14.83 2.90
N ALA A 496 -27.65 14.34 3.15
CA ALA A 496 -27.38 13.24 4.08
C ALA A 496 -27.50 13.64 5.57
N GLY A 497 -27.83 14.90 5.87
CA GLY A 497 -28.14 15.39 7.21
C GLY A 497 -27.03 16.18 7.90
N PHE A 498 -25.95 16.53 7.20
CA PHE A 498 -24.88 17.38 7.75
C PHE A 498 -25.26 18.86 7.66
N GLU A 499 -24.89 19.63 8.69
CA GLU A 499 -25.13 21.07 8.72
C GLU A 499 -24.39 21.78 7.58
N ALA A 500 -25.10 22.56 6.77
CA ALA A 500 -24.54 23.24 5.59
C ALA A 500 -23.31 24.10 5.90
N ALA A 501 -23.35 24.87 7.00
CA ALA A 501 -22.23 25.72 7.40
C ALA A 501 -20.96 24.91 7.76
N THR A 502 -21.14 23.76 8.40
CA THR A 502 -20.06 22.82 8.74
C THR A 502 -19.49 22.19 7.48
N VAL A 503 -20.34 21.73 6.55
CA VAL A 503 -19.91 21.22 5.22
C VAL A 503 -19.10 22.26 4.49
N ASP A 504 -19.61 23.50 4.35
CA ASP A 504 -18.93 24.60 3.67
C ASP A 504 -17.55 24.91 4.27
N LYS A 505 -17.45 24.88 5.60
CA LYS A 505 -16.18 25.07 6.31
C LYS A 505 -15.19 23.96 5.94
N VAL A 506 -15.59 22.69 6.00
CA VAL A 506 -14.72 21.55 5.71
C VAL A 506 -14.27 21.57 4.26
N LEU A 507 -15.17 21.71 3.30
CA LEU A 507 -14.84 21.74 1.87
C LEU A 507 -13.88 22.89 1.54
N ARG A 508 -14.11 24.08 2.14
CA ARG A 508 -13.19 25.22 2.01
C ARG A 508 -11.80 24.87 2.52
N LEU A 509 -11.68 24.25 3.71
CA LEU A 509 -10.40 23.86 4.29
C LEU A 509 -9.67 22.85 3.40
N VAL A 510 -10.37 21.85 2.88
CA VAL A 510 -9.80 20.85 1.95
C VAL A 510 -9.23 21.55 0.71
N ARG A 511 -9.98 22.48 0.12
CA ARG A 511 -9.55 23.19 -1.08
C ARG A 511 -8.30 24.06 -0.85
N ILE A 512 -8.27 24.87 0.19
CA ILE A 512 -7.14 25.80 0.43
C ILE A 512 -5.88 25.07 0.92
N SER A 513 -5.98 23.81 1.30
CA SER A 513 -4.88 23.01 1.83
C SER A 513 -4.19 22.13 0.77
N GLU A 514 -4.62 22.18 -0.50
CA GLU A 514 -4.07 21.35 -1.58
C GLU A 514 -2.55 21.47 -1.69
N TRP A 515 -2.03 22.69 -1.65
CA TRP A 515 -0.60 22.95 -1.73
C TRP A 515 0.22 22.35 -0.58
N LYS A 516 -0.37 22.19 0.63
CA LYS A 516 0.28 21.52 1.77
C LYS A 516 0.39 20.01 1.50
N ARG A 517 -0.66 19.39 0.96
CA ARG A 517 -0.68 17.95 0.65
C ARG A 517 0.40 17.54 -0.35
N HIS A 518 0.73 18.42 -1.31
CA HIS A 518 1.83 18.21 -2.25
C HIS A 518 3.23 18.20 -1.60
N GLN A 519 3.35 18.66 -0.36
CA GLN A 519 4.59 18.67 0.41
C GLN A 519 4.68 17.49 1.40
N ALA A 520 3.66 16.63 1.45
CA ALA A 520 3.62 15.52 2.38
C ALA A 520 4.47 14.34 1.89
N ALA A 521 5.14 13.66 2.82
CA ALA A 521 5.86 12.42 2.54
C ALA A 521 4.92 11.34 1.94
N PRO A 522 5.45 10.37 1.18
CA PRO A 522 4.69 9.19 0.78
C PRO A 522 4.24 8.39 2.02
N GLY A 523 3.20 7.62 1.86
CA GLY A 523 2.68 6.73 2.91
C GLY A 523 1.72 5.72 2.31
N PRO A 524 1.47 4.58 2.98
CA PRO A 524 0.73 3.47 2.43
C PRO A 524 -0.73 3.84 2.15
N LYS A 525 -1.22 3.49 0.98
CA LYS A 525 -2.63 3.58 0.63
C LYS A 525 -3.39 2.47 1.35
N VAL A 526 -4.47 2.84 2.02
CA VAL A 526 -5.36 1.93 2.76
C VAL A 526 -6.82 2.12 2.35
N SER A 527 -7.22 3.38 2.11
CA SER A 527 -8.58 3.77 1.76
C SER A 527 -8.85 3.65 0.26
N ARG A 528 -10.12 3.80 -0.11
CA ARG A 528 -10.54 3.81 -1.51
C ARG A 528 -9.85 4.93 -2.32
N ARG A 529 -9.60 6.08 -1.70
CA ARG A 529 -9.00 7.24 -2.36
C ARG A 529 -8.03 7.98 -1.43
N ALA A 530 -6.75 7.78 -1.63
CA ALA A 530 -5.69 8.44 -0.89
C ALA A 530 -5.34 9.82 -1.47
N PHE A 531 -4.73 10.68 -0.63
CA PHE A 531 -4.11 11.92 -1.09
C PHE A 531 -2.78 11.61 -1.79
N GLY A 532 -2.81 11.59 -3.14
CA GLY A 532 -1.69 11.23 -3.99
C GLY A 532 -2.14 11.14 -5.44
N ARG A 533 -1.82 10.02 -6.09
CA ARG A 533 -2.16 9.78 -7.50
C ARG A 533 -3.66 9.73 -7.80
N GLU A 534 -4.45 9.34 -6.84
CA GLU A 534 -5.89 9.17 -7.01
C GLU A 534 -6.67 10.48 -6.94
N ARG A 535 -6.06 11.52 -6.35
CA ARG A 535 -6.68 12.84 -6.23
C ARG A 535 -5.73 13.91 -6.78
N ARG A 536 -5.91 14.25 -8.04
CA ARG A 536 -5.02 15.15 -8.83
C ARG A 536 -5.66 16.53 -9.04
N TYR A 537 -6.10 17.15 -7.97
CA TYR A 537 -6.65 18.51 -8.06
C TYR A 537 -5.55 19.53 -8.35
N PRO A 538 -5.77 20.48 -9.29
CA PRO A 538 -4.82 21.56 -9.50
C PRO A 538 -4.68 22.41 -8.24
N ILE A 539 -3.44 22.71 -7.83
CA ILE A 539 -3.18 23.60 -6.68
C ILE A 539 -3.76 24.99 -6.95
N THR A 540 -3.49 25.51 -8.14
CA THR A 540 -3.99 26.81 -8.58
C THR A 540 -5.27 26.61 -9.39
N ASN A 541 -6.43 26.62 -8.72
CA ASN A 541 -7.72 26.53 -9.39
C ASN A 541 -8.72 27.53 -8.80
N GLY A 542 -9.58 28.04 -9.66
CA GLY A 542 -10.63 28.99 -9.31
C GLY A 542 -12.00 28.37 -9.10
N TYR A 543 -12.12 27.05 -9.25
CA TYR A 543 -13.40 26.36 -9.10
C TYR A 543 -13.91 26.46 -7.65
N ARG A 544 -15.12 26.95 -7.49
CA ARG A 544 -15.81 27.10 -6.21
C ARG A 544 -16.97 26.13 -6.22
N MET A 545 -16.87 25.09 -5.42
CA MET A 545 -17.99 24.16 -5.17
C MET A 545 -18.98 24.81 -4.23
#